data_72a4794141a0ba99390d11a91e7cc285
#
_entry.id   72a4794141a0ba99390d11a91e7cc285
#
_cell.length_a   1.000
_cell.length_b   1.000
_cell.length_c   1.000
_cell.angle_alpha   90.00
_cell.angle_beta   90.00
_cell.angle_gamma   90.00
#
_symmetry.space_group_name_H-M   'P 1'
#
loop_
_entity.id
_entity.type
_entity.pdbx_description
1 polymer ?
#
loop_
_entity_poly.entity_id
_entity_poly.type
_entity_poly.pdbx_seq_one_letter_code
_entity_poly.pdbx_strand_id
1 'polypeptide(L)'
;MSQSFLSAVFQGPKDIVMAQRIVKVSVYVSILMIFILATLAIAGFFQTSSDARVQYMLDPWMLIDVFLLGVLTFFLYKRKLWAAIVFLIYHLVNSIIIYIELERFPGALGFLKLILFMAAVRSVYMINEDSKKEKADKSLNEEAA
;
A
#
# COMPACT_ATOMS: atom_id res chain seq x y z
N MET A 1 -7.11 26.82 6.12
CA MET A 1 -7.98 25.94 5.30
C MET A 1 -7.45 24.52 5.40
N SER A 2 -8.24 23.59 5.91
CA SER A 2 -7.84 22.17 5.97
C SER A 2 -7.82 21.56 4.57
N GLN A 3 -6.73 20.87 4.23
CA GLN A 3 -6.61 20.14 2.95
C GLN A 3 -7.64 19.00 2.93
N SER A 4 -8.37 18.83 1.81
CA SER A 4 -9.25 17.68 1.66
C SER A 4 -8.43 16.39 1.48
N PHE A 5 -8.98 15.24 1.93
CA PHE A 5 -8.31 13.94 1.79
C PHE A 5 -7.98 13.61 0.33
N LEU A 6 -8.91 13.83 -0.59
CA LEU A 6 -8.68 13.57 -2.01
C LEU A 6 -7.56 14.45 -2.58
N SER A 7 -7.54 15.75 -2.27
CA SER A 7 -6.44 16.59 -2.74
C SER A 7 -5.09 16.19 -2.16
N ALA A 8 -5.07 15.68 -0.91
CA ALA A 8 -3.86 15.17 -0.29
C ALA A 8 -3.35 13.88 -0.95
N VAL A 9 -4.23 13.00 -1.42
CA VAL A 9 -3.88 11.78 -2.14
C VAL A 9 -3.26 12.10 -3.51
N PHE A 10 -3.81 13.07 -4.25
CA PHE A 10 -3.31 13.43 -5.58
C PHE A 10 -2.10 14.36 -5.56
N GLN A 11 -2.10 15.37 -4.69
CA GLN A 11 -1.08 16.41 -4.65
C GLN A 11 0.03 16.16 -3.61
N GLY A 12 -0.22 15.24 -2.67
CA GLY A 12 0.60 14.98 -1.50
C GLY A 12 0.09 15.68 -0.23
N PRO A 13 0.36 15.10 0.95
CA PRO A 13 -0.03 15.70 2.22
C PRO A 13 0.73 17.00 2.48
N LYS A 14 0.04 18.01 3.03
CA LYS A 14 0.64 19.29 3.44
C LYS A 14 0.97 19.33 4.94
N ASP A 15 0.38 18.43 5.70
CA ASP A 15 0.58 18.35 7.15
C ASP A 15 0.72 16.89 7.62
N ILE A 16 1.32 16.72 8.80
CA ILE A 16 1.59 15.41 9.41
C ILE A 16 0.31 14.64 9.72
N VAL A 17 -0.75 15.34 10.13
CA VAL A 17 -2.02 14.69 10.48
C VAL A 17 -2.63 14.04 9.23
N MET A 18 -2.59 14.76 8.10
CA MET A 18 -3.06 14.23 6.82
C MET A 18 -2.17 13.08 6.32
N ALA A 19 -0.84 13.20 6.47
CA ALA A 19 0.10 12.13 6.14
C ALA A 19 -0.21 10.84 6.94
N GLN A 20 -0.42 10.96 8.25
CA GLN A 20 -0.80 9.82 9.09
C GLN A 20 -2.14 9.20 8.68
N ARG A 21 -3.11 10.02 8.26
CA ARG A 21 -4.41 9.54 7.79
C ARG A 21 -4.27 8.75 6.48
N ILE A 22 -3.46 9.22 5.53
CA ILE A 22 -3.19 8.51 4.27
C ILE A 22 -2.55 7.15 4.56
N VAL A 23 -1.54 7.08 5.41
CA VAL A 23 -0.89 5.80 5.78
C VAL A 23 -1.90 4.85 6.42
N LYS A 24 -2.74 5.31 7.35
CA LYS A 24 -3.79 4.48 7.96
C LYS A 24 -4.77 3.93 6.92
N VAL A 25 -5.26 4.78 6.02
CA VAL A 25 -6.19 4.35 4.95
C VAL A 25 -5.51 3.34 4.04
N SER A 26 -4.24 3.56 3.66
CA SER A 26 -3.48 2.60 2.85
C SER A 26 -3.33 1.24 3.54
N VAL A 27 -3.08 1.21 4.86
CA VAL A 27 -3.04 -0.02 5.65
C VAL A 27 -4.39 -0.72 5.65
N TYR A 28 -5.50 0.00 5.87
CA TYR A 28 -6.83 -0.61 5.84
C TYR A 28 -7.20 -1.18 4.47
N VAL A 29 -6.88 -0.45 3.40
CA VAL A 29 -7.08 -0.94 2.02
C VAL A 29 -6.25 -2.19 1.77
N SER A 30 -5.00 -2.23 2.25
CA SER A 30 -4.13 -3.41 2.14
C SER A 30 -4.71 -4.62 2.88
N ILE A 31 -5.19 -4.43 4.11
CA ILE A 31 -5.82 -5.50 4.90
C ILE A 31 -7.05 -6.06 4.18
N LEU A 32 -7.90 -5.18 3.65
CA LEU A 32 -9.07 -5.59 2.87
C LEU A 32 -8.67 -6.40 1.63
N MET A 33 -7.63 -5.96 0.90
CA MET A 33 -7.11 -6.69 -0.26
C MET A 33 -6.56 -8.07 0.14
N ILE A 34 -5.78 -8.15 1.22
CA ILE A 34 -5.26 -9.42 1.75
C ILE A 34 -6.40 -10.37 2.06
N PHE A 35 -7.46 -9.88 2.71
CA PHE A 35 -8.63 -10.69 3.04
C PHE A 35 -9.33 -11.23 1.78
N ILE A 36 -9.54 -10.38 0.77
CA ILE A 36 -10.14 -10.79 -0.51
C ILE A 36 -9.26 -11.85 -1.21
N LEU A 37 -7.95 -11.59 -1.33
CA LEU A 37 -7.03 -12.51 -1.98
C LEU A 37 -6.93 -13.85 -1.24
N ALA A 38 -6.88 -13.84 0.10
CA ALA A 38 -6.87 -15.05 0.90
C ALA A 38 -8.15 -15.88 0.68
N THR A 39 -9.31 -15.23 0.66
CA THR A 39 -10.58 -15.90 0.40
C THR A 39 -10.62 -16.55 -0.98
N LEU A 40 -10.15 -15.82 -2.01
CA LEU A 40 -10.09 -16.36 -3.39
C LEU A 40 -9.09 -17.52 -3.51
N ALA A 41 -7.91 -17.39 -2.91
CA ALA A 41 -6.90 -18.45 -2.91
C ALA A 41 -7.40 -19.72 -2.20
N ILE A 42 -8.09 -19.57 -1.06
CA ILE A 42 -8.70 -20.70 -0.35
C ILE A 42 -9.82 -21.35 -1.18
N ALA A 43 -10.66 -20.53 -1.83
CA ALA A 43 -11.70 -21.04 -2.72
C ALA A 43 -11.11 -21.85 -3.89
N GLY A 44 -9.92 -21.50 -4.36
CA GLY A 44 -9.20 -22.21 -5.42
C GLY A 44 -8.81 -23.66 -5.08
N PHE A 45 -8.72 -24.01 -3.78
CA PHE A 45 -8.51 -25.42 -3.39
C PHE A 45 -9.77 -26.30 -3.61
N PHE A 46 -10.95 -25.67 -3.67
CA PHE A 46 -12.22 -26.38 -3.74
C PHE A 46 -12.93 -26.24 -5.08
N GLN A 47 -12.49 -25.31 -5.92
CA GLN A 47 -13.13 -25.01 -7.20
C GLN A 47 -12.09 -24.93 -8.32
N THR A 48 -12.38 -25.62 -9.42
CA THR A 48 -11.66 -25.45 -10.69
C THR A 48 -12.62 -24.82 -11.70
N SER A 49 -12.14 -23.83 -12.44
CA SER A 49 -12.91 -23.16 -13.48
C SER A 49 -12.31 -23.42 -14.85
N SER A 50 -13.16 -23.59 -15.86
CA SER A 50 -12.74 -23.66 -17.26
C SER A 50 -12.38 -22.28 -17.84
N ASP A 51 -12.78 -21.19 -17.18
CA ASP A 51 -12.40 -19.84 -17.56
C ASP A 51 -11.00 -19.53 -16.98
N ALA A 52 -10.03 -19.30 -17.85
CA ALA A 52 -8.64 -19.03 -17.48
C ALA A 52 -8.50 -17.82 -16.51
N ARG A 53 -9.40 -16.83 -16.62
CA ARG A 53 -9.38 -15.64 -15.74
C ARG A 53 -9.83 -15.98 -14.32
N VAL A 54 -10.89 -16.80 -14.22
CA VAL A 54 -11.39 -17.25 -12.94
C VAL A 54 -10.39 -18.19 -12.31
N GLN A 55 -9.77 -19.08 -13.10
CA GLN A 55 -8.73 -19.99 -12.64
C GLN A 55 -7.51 -19.24 -12.13
N TYR A 56 -7.07 -18.16 -12.80
CA TYR A 56 -5.98 -17.30 -12.32
C TYR A 56 -6.31 -16.66 -10.95
N MET A 57 -7.56 -16.19 -10.76
CA MET A 57 -8.00 -15.61 -9.49
C MET A 57 -8.20 -16.65 -8.38
N LEU A 58 -8.35 -17.93 -8.74
CA LEU A 58 -8.53 -19.04 -7.81
C LEU A 58 -7.24 -19.85 -7.60
N ASP A 59 -6.08 -19.29 -8.00
CA ASP A 59 -4.80 -20.01 -7.85
C ASP A 59 -4.38 -20.06 -6.38
N PRO A 60 -4.22 -21.26 -5.80
CA PRO A 60 -3.72 -21.42 -4.43
C PRO A 60 -2.35 -20.79 -4.18
N TRP A 61 -1.51 -20.67 -5.21
CA TRP A 61 -0.21 -20.00 -5.10
C TRP A 61 -0.31 -18.53 -4.73
N MET A 62 -1.48 -17.89 -4.90
CA MET A 62 -1.76 -16.54 -4.41
C MET A 62 -1.62 -16.42 -2.87
N LEU A 63 -1.59 -17.53 -2.12
CA LEU A 63 -1.28 -17.48 -0.67
C LEU A 63 0.13 -16.94 -0.38
N ILE A 64 1.07 -17.13 -1.29
CA ILE A 64 2.41 -16.54 -1.18
C ILE A 64 2.31 -15.01 -1.27
N ASP A 65 1.49 -14.50 -2.19
CA ASP A 65 1.22 -13.06 -2.32
C ASP A 65 0.52 -12.51 -1.09
N VAL A 66 -0.45 -13.24 -0.55
CA VAL A 66 -1.15 -12.90 0.71
C VAL A 66 -0.14 -12.74 1.85
N PHE A 67 0.78 -13.69 2.00
CA PHE A 67 1.83 -13.63 3.02
C PHE A 67 2.76 -12.42 2.81
N LEU A 68 3.26 -12.23 1.58
CA LEU A 68 4.13 -11.10 1.23
C LEU A 68 3.45 -9.76 1.52
N LEU A 69 2.20 -9.59 1.07
CA LEU A 69 1.41 -8.40 1.32
C LEU A 69 1.14 -8.19 2.81
N GLY A 70 0.94 -9.26 3.58
CA GLY A 70 0.79 -9.21 5.03
C GLY A 70 2.02 -8.63 5.71
N VAL A 71 3.20 -9.14 5.36
CA VAL A 71 4.49 -8.64 5.87
C VAL A 71 4.69 -7.17 5.49
N LEU A 72 4.47 -6.82 4.22
CA LEU A 72 4.62 -5.44 3.76
C LEU A 72 3.63 -4.49 4.47
N THR A 73 2.38 -4.92 4.66
CA THR A 73 1.35 -4.15 5.37
C THR A 73 1.75 -3.90 6.83
N PHE A 74 2.31 -4.91 7.51
CA PHE A 74 2.84 -4.76 8.86
C PHE A 74 3.95 -3.71 8.92
N PHE A 75 4.92 -3.74 8.00
CA PHE A 75 6.00 -2.76 7.97
C PHE A 75 5.51 -1.37 7.52
N LEU A 76 4.49 -1.28 6.67
CA LEU A 76 3.84 -0.03 6.32
C LEU A 76 3.13 0.58 7.56
N TYR A 77 2.45 -0.23 8.34
CA TYR A 77 1.88 0.19 9.63
C TYR A 77 2.97 0.72 10.59
N LYS A 78 4.15 0.10 10.61
CA LYS A 78 5.34 0.57 11.35
C LYS A 78 6.02 1.79 10.70
N ARG A 79 5.43 2.38 9.65
CA ARG A 79 5.92 3.56 8.93
C ARG A 79 7.33 3.39 8.36
N LYS A 80 7.70 2.17 7.95
CA LYS A 80 8.99 1.91 7.31
C LYS A 80 8.92 2.31 5.84
N LEU A 81 9.77 3.28 5.44
CA LEU A 81 9.76 3.84 4.08
C LEU A 81 10.05 2.77 3.02
N TRP A 82 11.00 1.88 3.27
CA TRP A 82 11.32 0.80 2.34
C TRP A 82 10.10 -0.08 2.04
N ALA A 83 9.28 -0.38 3.06
CA ALA A 83 8.09 -1.19 2.88
C ALA A 83 7.03 -0.48 2.00
N ALA A 84 6.85 0.83 2.16
CA ALA A 84 5.96 1.63 1.31
C ALA A 84 6.43 1.61 -0.16
N ILE A 85 7.74 1.72 -0.40
CA ILE A 85 8.33 1.66 -1.74
C ILE A 85 8.15 0.26 -2.36
N VAL A 86 8.51 -0.79 -1.63
CA VAL A 86 8.37 -2.17 -2.11
C VAL A 86 6.90 -2.50 -2.39
N PHE A 87 5.98 -2.02 -1.55
CA PHE A 87 4.54 -2.18 -1.75
C PHE A 87 4.06 -1.52 -3.06
N LEU A 88 4.53 -0.31 -3.35
CA LEU A 88 4.22 0.38 -4.60
C LEU A 88 4.79 -0.38 -5.81
N ILE A 89 6.05 -0.81 -5.74
CA ILE A 89 6.69 -1.59 -6.81
C ILE A 89 5.93 -2.91 -7.05
N TYR A 90 5.56 -3.63 -5.98
CA TYR A 90 4.78 -4.84 -6.06
C TYR A 90 3.47 -4.62 -6.83
N HIS A 91 2.71 -3.57 -6.49
CA HIS A 91 1.46 -3.27 -7.20
C HIS A 91 1.68 -2.84 -8.66
N LEU A 92 2.77 -2.14 -8.94
CA LEU A 92 3.12 -1.77 -10.31
C LEU A 92 3.43 -3.01 -11.16
N VAL A 93 4.31 -3.88 -10.64
CA VAL A 93 4.69 -5.13 -11.32
C VAL A 93 3.46 -6.03 -11.54
N ASN A 94 2.64 -6.22 -10.51
CA ASN A 94 1.42 -7.01 -10.62
C ASN A 94 0.44 -6.43 -11.66
N SER A 95 0.32 -5.10 -11.74
CA SER A 95 -0.50 -4.44 -12.78
C SER A 95 0.03 -4.70 -14.20
N ILE A 96 1.35 -4.74 -14.36
CA ILE A 96 2.00 -5.06 -15.65
C ILE A 96 1.77 -6.55 -16.02
N ILE A 97 1.93 -7.46 -15.07
CA ILE A 97 1.70 -8.90 -15.28
C ILE A 97 0.24 -9.13 -15.70
N ILE A 98 -0.72 -8.57 -14.99
CA ILE A 98 -2.15 -8.66 -15.32
C ILE A 98 -2.41 -8.11 -16.73
N TYR A 99 -1.77 -7.01 -17.13
CA TYR A 99 -1.91 -6.47 -18.47
C TYR A 99 -1.39 -7.42 -19.55
N ILE A 100 -0.22 -8.05 -19.31
CA ILE A 100 0.39 -8.99 -20.27
C ILE A 100 -0.44 -10.27 -20.39
N GLU A 101 -0.92 -10.84 -19.27
CA GLU A 101 -1.64 -12.12 -19.26
C GLU A 101 -3.09 -12.02 -19.70
N LEU A 102 -3.76 -10.92 -19.35
CA LEU A 102 -5.19 -10.76 -19.61
C LEU A 102 -5.49 -9.75 -20.72
N GLU A 103 -4.48 -9.15 -21.34
CA GLU A 103 -4.60 -8.09 -22.35
C GLU A 103 -5.54 -6.94 -21.93
N ARG A 104 -5.60 -6.68 -20.62
CA ARG A 104 -6.48 -5.66 -20.05
C ARG A 104 -5.69 -4.67 -19.21
N PHE A 105 -5.95 -3.38 -19.46
CA PHE A 105 -5.47 -2.33 -18.56
C PHE A 105 -6.04 -2.52 -17.15
N PRO A 106 -5.24 -2.19 -16.11
CA PRO A 106 -5.77 -2.10 -14.75
C PRO A 106 -6.96 -1.14 -14.78
N GLY A 107 -8.12 -1.61 -14.35
CA GLY A 107 -9.32 -0.78 -14.28
C GLY A 107 -9.14 0.42 -13.35
N ALA A 108 -10.13 1.32 -13.30
CA ALA A 108 -10.09 2.53 -12.46
C ALA A 108 -9.65 2.25 -11.01
N LEU A 109 -10.05 1.12 -10.43
CA LEU A 109 -9.63 0.68 -9.10
C LEU A 109 -8.12 0.36 -9.02
N GLY A 110 -7.53 -0.17 -10.10
CA GLY A 110 -6.08 -0.43 -10.17
C GLY A 110 -5.27 0.86 -10.14
N PHE A 111 -5.67 1.85 -10.94
CA PHE A 111 -5.06 3.17 -10.92
C PHE A 111 -5.24 3.88 -9.59
N LEU A 112 -6.43 3.81 -9.00
CA LEU A 112 -6.69 4.43 -7.69
C LEU A 112 -5.79 3.85 -6.59
N LYS A 113 -5.56 2.53 -6.61
CA LYS A 113 -4.61 1.88 -5.70
C LYS A 113 -3.18 2.40 -5.88
N LEU A 114 -2.69 2.49 -7.12
CA LEU A 114 -1.35 3.00 -7.38
C LEU A 114 -1.17 4.42 -6.87
N ILE A 115 -2.15 5.30 -7.11
CA ILE A 115 -2.14 6.69 -6.61
C ILE A 115 -2.13 6.71 -5.08
N LEU A 116 -2.95 5.88 -4.44
CA LEU A 116 -3.01 5.79 -2.98
C LEU A 116 -1.66 5.34 -2.38
N PHE A 117 -1.02 4.31 -2.94
CA PHE A 117 0.27 3.83 -2.44
C PHE A 117 1.42 4.79 -2.76
N MET A 118 1.36 5.53 -3.86
CA MET A 118 2.28 6.63 -4.13
C MET A 118 2.14 7.74 -3.06
N ALA A 119 0.91 8.10 -2.71
CA ALA A 119 0.64 9.04 -1.63
C ALA A 119 1.12 8.50 -0.27
N ALA A 120 1.01 7.17 -0.02
CA ALA A 120 1.53 6.54 1.18
C ALA A 120 3.06 6.64 1.28
N VAL A 121 3.81 6.44 0.19
CA VAL A 121 5.27 6.63 0.17
C VAL A 121 5.64 8.05 0.58
N ARG A 122 5.00 9.07 -0.03
CA ARG A 122 5.22 10.48 0.30
C ARG A 122 4.89 10.78 1.76
N SER A 123 3.79 10.19 2.26
CA SER A 123 3.33 10.38 3.64
C SER A 123 4.30 9.77 4.66
N VAL A 124 4.81 8.56 4.42
CA VAL A 124 5.81 7.91 5.29
C VAL A 124 7.12 8.69 5.28
N TYR A 125 7.54 9.17 4.13
CA TYR A 125 8.73 10.02 4.01
C TYR A 125 8.59 11.29 4.88
N MET A 126 7.49 12.01 4.75
CA MET A 126 7.20 13.24 5.51
C MET A 126 7.18 12.98 7.03
N ILE A 127 6.52 11.89 7.47
CA ILE A 127 6.47 11.52 8.89
C ILE A 127 7.87 11.21 9.44
N ASN A 128 8.69 10.51 8.67
CA ASN A 128 10.05 10.17 9.09
C ASN A 128 10.98 11.40 9.16
N GLU A 129 10.82 12.35 8.24
CA GLU A 129 11.57 13.61 8.28
C GLU A 129 11.20 14.47 9.50
N ASP A 130 9.91 14.59 9.78
CA ASP A 130 9.44 15.34 10.95
C ASP A 130 9.97 14.74 12.25
N SER A 131 9.91 13.41 12.37
CA SER A 131 10.46 12.70 13.54
C SER A 131 11.97 12.89 13.71
N LYS A 132 12.73 13.07 12.62
CA LYS A 132 14.17 13.36 12.70
C LYS A 132 14.42 14.79 13.21
N LYS A 133 13.65 15.77 12.72
CA LYS A 133 13.74 17.17 13.17
C LYS A 133 13.43 17.29 14.67
N GLU A 134 12.35 16.67 15.13
CA GLU A 134 11.98 16.68 16.54
C GLU A 134 13.07 16.09 17.45
N LYS A 135 13.74 15.02 17.00
CA LYS A 135 14.87 14.43 17.75
C LYS A 135 16.09 15.35 17.78
N ALA A 136 16.40 16.01 16.67
CA ALA A 136 17.52 16.97 16.60
C ALA A 136 17.27 18.17 17.50
N ASP A 137 16.07 18.71 17.53
CA ASP A 137 15.71 19.84 18.39
C ASP A 137 15.78 19.46 19.89
N LYS A 138 15.39 18.24 20.25
CA LYS A 138 15.50 17.74 21.62
C LYS A 138 16.97 17.61 22.06
N SER A 139 17.84 17.05 21.20
CA SER A 139 19.25 16.91 21.54
C SER A 139 19.96 18.28 21.72
N LEU A 140 19.62 19.27 20.91
CA LEU A 140 20.14 20.63 21.05
C LEU A 140 19.72 21.32 22.34
N ASN A 141 18.47 21.08 22.77
CA ASN A 141 17.96 21.65 24.02
C ASN A 141 18.57 20.93 25.28
N GLU A 142 18.92 19.65 25.17
CA GLU A 142 19.58 18.90 26.24
C GLU A 142 21.06 19.31 26.40
N GLU A 143 21.73 19.67 25.30
CA GLU A 143 23.12 20.17 25.34
C GLU A 143 23.24 21.63 25.85
N ALA A 144 22.14 22.38 25.74
CA ALA A 144 22.09 23.80 26.16
C ALA A 144 21.68 23.99 27.64
N ALA A 145 21.25 22.95 28.34
CA ALA A 145 20.79 22.97 29.72
C ALA A 145 21.87 22.51 30.69
#